data_12b7b9789aa1ed838e4de8ebbd2599ee
#
_entry.id   12b7b9789aa1ed838e4de8ebbd2599ee
#
_cell.length_a   1.000
_cell.length_b   1.000
_cell.length_c   1.000
_cell.angle_alpha   90.00
_cell.angle_beta   90.00
_cell.angle_gamma   90.00
#
_symmetry.space_group_name_H-M   'P 1'
#
loop_
_entity.id
_entity.type
_entity.pdbx_description
1 polymer ?
#
loop_
_entity_poly.entity_id
_entity_poly.type
_entity_poly.pdbx_seq_one_letter_code
_entity_poly.pdbx_strand_id
1 'polypeptide(L)'
;MLGYTADTQIRADLLKYTADKLKERHLPFYMIEAANQLQYDQQEGMYSLADAVDYDTVRVYAMSKDELDKLDEEEGAMRFYISDLERNCRVNLYPVYKRALRGTDRTTRTFAYVGLSSSKLTERGYKLGKASIMDVYYPQRLLSAIISAGALLGILFTLNLIVPLSDRINRLLSFLAVIVGFVGEYTVSGPLFLQVLAIGCAVSAPVAAVLILLDIYSKREIKKKLSYLAVIRDGTIGLACAVVIAAIGGIFIAALLGDIRFFMEFDFYRGVKLTFVFPLVLTALAYLRRFPLLGIEVADGNSCKEFVRKFFDVPVRMGTLIIIGALAMCAYIFVGRSGHTAGVPVPGIEVAMRRFLENVMFARPREKEFLIGHPAFFLMVASIYRKWPQLLHFFLVIASVIGVGSMVETFAHIRTPFILSFIRGVNGWLTGTLIGIGLIVGIALIGYLTSWLGKQVRHER
;
A
#
# COMPACT_ATOMS: atom_id res chain seq x y z
N MET A 1 28.59 20.36 1.13
CA MET A 1 29.19 19.32 0.28
C MET A 1 30.51 18.94 0.91
N LEU A 2 30.62 17.74 1.44
CA LEU A 2 31.89 17.14 1.81
C LEU A 2 32.58 16.83 0.47
N GLY A 3 33.72 17.47 0.19
CA GLY A 3 34.38 17.37 -1.10
C GLY A 3 34.72 15.93 -1.50
N TYR A 4 34.75 15.68 -2.79
CA TYR A 4 35.15 14.40 -3.37
C TYR A 4 36.61 14.16 -3.05
N THR A 5 36.91 13.34 -2.05
CA THR A 5 38.27 12.86 -1.78
C THR A 5 38.32 11.35 -1.99
N ALA A 6 39.35 10.87 -2.66
CA ALA A 6 39.56 9.44 -2.88
C ALA A 6 39.96 8.69 -1.58
N ASP A 7 40.37 9.44 -0.56
CA ASP A 7 40.84 8.89 0.72
C ASP A 7 39.65 8.72 1.69
N THR A 8 39.35 7.47 2.01
CA THR A 8 38.28 7.09 2.96
C THR A 8 38.53 7.58 4.39
N GLN A 9 39.81 7.71 4.80
CA GLN A 9 40.15 8.20 6.14
C GLN A 9 39.86 9.69 6.26
N ILE A 10 40.25 10.50 5.27
CA ILE A 10 39.98 11.94 5.23
C ILE A 10 38.46 12.19 5.26
N ARG A 11 37.68 11.35 4.57
CA ARG A 11 36.20 11.45 4.59
C ARG A 11 35.64 11.17 5.99
N ALA A 12 36.14 10.13 6.66
CA ALA A 12 35.73 9.78 8.02
C ALA A 12 36.06 10.90 9.00
N ASP A 13 37.24 11.50 8.90
CA ASP A 13 37.70 12.59 9.77
C ASP A 13 36.86 13.87 9.52
N LEU A 14 36.53 14.18 8.28
CA LEU A 14 35.68 15.32 7.93
C LEU A 14 34.24 15.14 8.43
N LEU A 15 33.68 13.92 8.31
CA LEU A 15 32.36 13.57 8.85
C LEU A 15 32.33 13.75 10.35
N LYS A 16 33.29 13.19 11.06
CA LYS A 16 33.43 13.32 12.51
C LYS A 16 33.56 14.78 12.94
N TYR A 17 34.47 15.52 12.31
CA TYR A 17 34.65 16.96 12.59
C TYR A 17 33.34 17.73 12.37
N THR A 18 32.60 17.45 11.29
CA THR A 18 31.33 18.12 11.00
C THR A 18 30.28 17.77 12.05
N ALA A 19 30.16 16.47 12.42
CA ALA A 19 29.23 16.03 13.46
C ALA A 19 29.55 16.68 14.81
N ASP A 20 30.83 16.73 15.21
CA ASP A 20 31.28 17.36 16.45
C ASP A 20 30.92 18.86 16.47
N LYS A 21 31.11 19.56 15.35
CA LYS A 21 30.77 20.99 15.23
C LYS A 21 29.25 21.26 15.23
N LEU A 22 28.45 20.36 14.67
CA LEU A 22 26.98 20.45 14.75
C LEU A 22 26.51 20.25 16.19
N LYS A 23 27.05 19.24 16.90
CA LYS A 23 26.74 18.96 18.31
C LYS A 23 27.18 20.12 19.23
N GLU A 24 28.40 20.63 19.08
CA GLU A 24 28.94 21.76 19.85
C GLU A 24 28.08 23.00 19.74
N ARG A 25 27.51 23.25 18.55
CA ARG A 25 26.69 24.43 18.28
C ARG A 25 25.18 24.20 18.48
N HIS A 26 24.76 23.02 18.88
CA HIS A 26 23.36 22.61 19.01
C HIS A 26 22.56 22.85 17.71
N LEU A 27 23.18 22.56 16.58
CA LEU A 27 22.57 22.71 15.26
C LEU A 27 22.10 21.35 14.76
N PRO A 28 20.79 21.12 14.53
CA PRO A 28 20.32 19.89 13.96
C PRO A 28 20.75 19.79 12.49
N PHE A 29 20.93 18.57 12.04
CA PHE A 29 21.24 18.29 10.64
C PHE A 29 19.96 18.33 9.80
N TYR A 30 19.90 19.25 8.84
CA TYR A 30 18.76 19.40 7.93
C TYR A 30 18.96 18.53 6.69
N MET A 31 18.18 17.46 6.60
CA MET A 31 18.25 16.48 5.54
C MET A 31 17.18 16.76 4.47
N ILE A 32 17.60 17.08 3.26
CA ILE A 32 16.68 17.19 2.11
C ILE A 32 16.16 15.79 1.79
N GLU A 33 14.85 15.67 1.61
CA GLU A 33 14.18 14.42 1.28
C GLU A 33 14.82 13.75 0.05
N ALA A 34 14.93 12.41 0.11
CA ALA A 34 15.78 11.65 -0.80
C ALA A 34 15.56 11.94 -2.29
N ALA A 35 16.62 11.82 -2.99
CA ALA A 35 16.86 12.10 -4.41
C ALA A 35 15.81 11.57 -5.40
N ASN A 36 15.22 10.40 -5.14
CA ASN A 36 14.21 9.78 -6.01
C ASN A 36 12.94 10.62 -6.17
N GLN A 37 12.71 11.56 -5.26
CA GLN A 37 11.57 12.45 -5.29
C GLN A 37 11.90 13.76 -6.00
N LEU A 38 13.19 14.09 -6.09
CA LEU A 38 13.69 15.35 -6.61
C LEU A 38 14.66 15.20 -7.77
N GLN A 39 14.95 13.99 -8.22
CA GLN A 39 15.95 13.68 -9.25
C GLN A 39 17.37 14.20 -8.91
N TYR A 40 17.70 14.29 -7.62
CA TYR A 40 19.05 14.61 -7.18
C TYR A 40 19.86 13.33 -6.95
N ASP A 41 21.15 13.40 -7.18
CA ASP A 41 22.07 12.35 -6.78
C ASP A 41 22.09 12.23 -5.24
N GLN A 42 22.15 10.99 -4.75
CA GLN A 42 22.21 10.72 -3.32
C GLN A 42 23.43 11.41 -2.72
N GLN A 43 23.23 12.22 -1.70
CA GLN A 43 24.33 12.93 -1.04
C GLN A 43 25.22 11.93 -0.29
N GLU A 44 26.46 11.85 -0.71
CA GLU A 44 27.45 10.96 -0.10
C GLU A 44 27.70 11.35 1.37
N GLY A 45 27.69 10.38 2.26
CA GLY A 45 27.93 10.60 3.68
C GLY A 45 26.74 11.11 4.52
N MET A 46 25.58 11.32 3.90
CA MET A 46 24.39 11.85 4.59
C MET A 46 23.92 10.95 5.74
N TYR A 47 23.85 9.65 5.51
CA TYR A 47 23.44 8.68 6.55
C TYR A 47 24.49 8.55 7.66
N SER A 48 25.76 8.53 7.30
CA SER A 48 26.86 8.47 8.27
C SER A 48 26.92 9.73 9.13
N LEU A 49 26.59 10.91 8.56
CA LEU A 49 26.51 12.14 9.33
C LEU A 49 25.29 12.13 10.27
N ALA A 50 24.14 11.62 9.82
CA ALA A 50 22.96 11.51 10.67
C ALA A 50 23.20 10.56 11.86
N ASP A 51 23.86 9.43 11.64
CA ASP A 51 24.25 8.51 12.70
C ASP A 51 25.26 9.16 13.65
N ALA A 52 26.26 9.87 13.12
CA ALA A 52 27.27 10.58 13.92
C ALA A 52 26.70 11.74 14.77
N VAL A 53 25.57 12.34 14.38
CA VAL A 53 24.84 13.34 15.20
C VAL A 53 23.70 12.73 16.03
N ASP A 54 23.72 11.40 16.23
CA ASP A 54 22.72 10.66 17.02
C ASP A 54 21.27 10.91 16.52
N TYR A 55 21.10 11.05 15.21
CA TYR A 55 19.82 11.37 14.55
C TYR A 55 19.18 12.68 15.00
N ASP A 56 19.95 13.63 15.53
CA ASP A 56 19.49 15.03 15.70
C ASP A 56 19.29 15.67 14.33
N THR A 57 18.25 15.26 13.67
CA THR A 57 17.99 15.56 12.25
C THR A 57 16.57 16.04 12.00
N VAL A 58 16.42 16.88 10.99
CA VAL A 58 15.12 17.40 10.54
C VAL A 58 14.97 17.16 9.05
N ARG A 59 13.83 16.61 8.63
CA ARG A 59 13.53 16.42 7.21
C ARG A 59 13.10 17.71 6.56
N VAL A 60 13.68 17.97 5.39
CA VAL A 60 13.41 19.15 4.56
C VAL A 60 12.74 18.73 3.28
N TYR A 61 11.60 19.32 2.96
CA TYR A 61 11.02 19.18 1.63
C TYR A 61 11.52 20.30 0.72
N ALA A 62 12.00 19.93 -0.45
CA ALA A 62 12.38 20.87 -1.49
C ALA A 62 11.80 20.40 -2.82
N MET A 63 11.43 21.36 -3.66
CA MET A 63 10.94 21.13 -5.02
C MET A 63 11.87 21.84 -6.02
N SER A 64 12.11 21.25 -7.18
CA SER A 64 12.86 21.93 -8.23
C SER A 64 12.03 23.08 -8.83
N LYS A 65 12.73 24.14 -9.29
CA LYS A 65 12.06 25.26 -9.98
C LYS A 65 11.33 24.82 -11.25
N ASP A 66 11.86 23.80 -11.95
CA ASP A 66 11.26 23.25 -13.17
C ASP A 66 9.99 22.45 -12.90
N GLU A 67 9.91 21.82 -11.73
CA GLU A 67 8.69 21.15 -11.28
C GLU A 67 7.64 22.17 -10.85
N LEU A 68 8.03 23.18 -10.06
CA LEU A 68 7.13 24.24 -9.62
C LEU A 68 6.49 25.00 -10.79
N ASP A 69 7.27 25.31 -11.83
CA ASP A 69 6.77 26.04 -13.02
C ASP A 69 5.69 25.29 -13.81
N LYS A 70 5.52 23.98 -13.58
CA LYS A 70 4.46 23.15 -14.19
C LYS A 70 3.17 23.15 -13.37
N LEU A 71 3.21 23.69 -12.17
CA LEU A 71 2.11 23.68 -11.20
C LEU A 71 1.52 25.08 -11.07
N ASP A 72 0.22 25.15 -10.80
CA ASP A 72 -0.39 26.37 -10.34
C ASP A 72 -0.06 26.63 -8.85
N GLU A 73 -0.49 27.76 -8.31
CA GLU A 73 -0.17 28.17 -6.94
C GLU A 73 -0.82 27.23 -5.91
N GLU A 74 -2.02 26.72 -6.20
CA GLU A 74 -2.72 25.79 -5.33
C GLU A 74 -2.06 24.41 -5.33
N GLU A 75 -1.69 23.91 -6.52
CA GLU A 75 -0.97 22.64 -6.65
C GLU A 75 0.40 22.69 -5.97
N GLY A 76 1.13 23.82 -6.16
CA GLY A 76 2.41 24.05 -5.49
C GLY A 76 2.25 24.02 -3.97
N ALA A 77 1.28 24.78 -3.43
CA ALA A 77 0.99 24.81 -2.01
C ALA A 77 0.62 23.43 -1.45
N MET A 78 -0.22 22.67 -2.19
CA MET A 78 -0.66 21.34 -1.78
C MET A 78 0.50 20.33 -1.70
N ARG A 79 1.50 20.44 -2.59
CA ARG A 79 2.68 19.57 -2.54
C ARG A 79 3.47 19.75 -1.25
N PHE A 80 3.69 20.99 -0.82
CA PHE A 80 4.37 21.29 0.45
C PHE A 80 3.54 20.84 1.64
N TYR A 81 2.26 21.20 1.67
CA TYR A 81 1.34 20.77 2.72
C TYR A 81 1.28 19.25 2.91
N ILE A 82 1.18 18.47 1.81
CA ILE A 82 1.15 17.01 1.87
C ILE A 82 2.49 16.44 2.35
N SER A 83 3.63 17.07 1.99
CA SER A 83 4.93 16.61 2.46
C SER A 83 5.08 16.73 3.97
N ASP A 84 4.58 17.80 4.57
CA ASP A 84 4.59 17.99 6.01
C ASP A 84 3.65 17.00 6.70
N LEU A 85 2.46 16.80 6.15
CA LEU A 85 1.45 15.92 6.72
C LEU A 85 1.82 14.43 6.61
N GLU A 86 2.26 13.98 5.42
CA GLU A 86 2.42 12.56 5.11
C GLU A 86 3.85 12.05 5.15
N ARG A 87 4.85 12.94 5.05
CA ARG A 87 6.25 12.55 4.91
C ARG A 87 7.13 12.96 6.07
N ASN A 88 6.53 13.46 7.16
CA ASN A 88 7.25 13.92 8.35
C ASN A 88 8.29 15.00 8.02
N CYS A 89 8.08 15.80 6.96
CA CYS A 89 8.88 17.00 6.70
C CYS A 89 8.46 18.10 7.67
N ARG A 90 9.42 18.83 8.20
CA ARG A 90 9.19 19.90 9.17
C ARG A 90 9.85 21.22 8.78
N VAL A 91 10.54 21.21 7.66
CA VAL A 91 11.14 22.39 7.04
C VAL A 91 10.85 22.35 5.55
N ASN A 92 10.44 23.46 5.00
CA ASN A 92 10.12 23.64 3.61
C ASN A 92 11.07 24.63 2.95
N LEU A 93 11.74 24.19 1.90
CA LEU A 93 12.56 25.04 1.05
C LEU A 93 11.75 25.46 -0.18
N TYR A 94 11.12 26.62 -0.11
CA TYR A 94 10.25 27.12 -1.16
C TYR A 94 11.04 27.75 -2.30
N PRO A 95 11.02 27.18 -3.53
CA PRO A 95 11.63 27.83 -4.69
C PRO A 95 10.76 28.96 -5.24
N VAL A 96 11.40 29.90 -5.93
CA VAL A 96 10.71 30.99 -6.63
C VAL A 96 10.30 30.55 -8.02
N TYR A 97 9.09 30.89 -8.47
CA TYR A 97 8.66 30.68 -9.85
C TYR A 97 9.63 31.31 -10.85
N LYS A 98 9.93 30.63 -11.94
CA LYS A 98 10.77 31.19 -13.00
C LYS A 98 10.01 32.17 -13.87
N ARG A 99 8.70 31.97 -14.03
CA ARG A 99 7.86 32.67 -15.02
C ARG A 99 6.70 33.42 -14.36
N ALA A 100 6.40 34.58 -14.91
CA ALA A 100 5.11 35.24 -14.70
C ALA A 100 3.99 34.47 -15.43
N LEU A 101 2.76 34.54 -14.93
CA LEU A 101 1.60 33.89 -15.56
C LEU A 101 0.39 34.79 -15.47
N ARG A 102 -0.34 34.94 -16.57
CA ARG A 102 -1.64 35.66 -16.62
C ARG A 102 -1.59 37.08 -16.05
N GLY A 103 -0.51 37.81 -16.27
CA GLY A 103 -0.37 39.19 -15.76
C GLY A 103 0.12 39.29 -14.31
N THR A 104 0.30 38.15 -13.62
CA THR A 104 0.84 38.09 -12.25
C THR A 104 2.33 37.84 -12.30
N ASP A 105 3.12 38.67 -11.64
CA ASP A 105 4.56 38.51 -11.57
C ASP A 105 4.97 37.26 -10.75
N ARG A 106 6.22 36.79 -10.99
CA ARG A 106 6.76 35.60 -10.34
C ARG A 106 6.84 35.70 -8.81
N THR A 107 7.02 36.88 -8.28
CA THR A 107 7.17 37.13 -6.83
C THR A 107 5.82 37.01 -6.15
N THR A 108 4.79 37.66 -6.71
CA THR A 108 3.41 37.57 -6.24
C THR A 108 2.92 36.13 -6.29
N ARG A 109 3.17 35.38 -7.37
CA ARG A 109 2.87 33.94 -7.47
C ARG A 109 3.56 33.14 -6.36
N THR A 110 4.83 33.46 -6.07
CA THR A 110 5.60 32.76 -5.03
C THR A 110 5.00 33.02 -3.65
N PHE A 111 4.70 34.28 -3.33
CA PHE A 111 4.06 34.60 -2.06
C PHE A 111 2.66 33.97 -1.93
N ALA A 112 1.90 33.88 -3.03
CA ALA A 112 0.58 33.26 -3.01
C ALA A 112 0.66 31.76 -2.62
N TYR A 113 1.52 30.96 -3.27
CA TYR A 113 1.58 29.54 -2.94
C TYR A 113 2.22 29.27 -1.56
N VAL A 114 3.19 30.06 -1.14
CA VAL A 114 3.77 29.96 0.21
C VAL A 114 2.71 30.32 1.27
N GLY A 115 1.94 31.40 1.05
CA GLY A 115 0.84 31.78 1.92
C GLY A 115 -0.24 30.70 2.02
N LEU A 116 -0.65 30.13 0.89
CA LEU A 116 -1.62 29.03 0.86
C LEU A 116 -1.13 27.79 1.61
N SER A 117 0.14 27.40 1.42
CA SER A 117 0.74 26.29 2.15
C SER A 117 0.72 26.54 3.66
N SER A 118 1.13 27.74 4.07
CA SER A 118 1.17 28.17 5.47
C SER A 118 -0.22 28.19 6.10
N SER A 119 -1.25 28.70 5.40
CA SER A 119 -2.64 28.71 5.87
C SER A 119 -3.16 27.29 6.10
N LYS A 120 -2.96 26.39 5.10
CA LYS A 120 -3.39 25.00 5.22
C LYS A 120 -2.75 24.28 6.41
N LEU A 121 -1.47 24.55 6.69
CA LEU A 121 -0.77 24.00 7.86
C LEU A 121 -1.35 24.54 9.17
N THR A 122 -1.55 25.87 9.28
CA THR A 122 -2.11 26.48 10.48
C THR A 122 -3.57 26.09 10.74
N GLU A 123 -4.40 25.95 9.71
CA GLU A 123 -5.76 25.42 9.80
C GLU A 123 -5.79 23.98 10.34
N ARG A 124 -4.74 23.21 10.11
CA ARG A 124 -4.56 21.86 10.67
C ARG A 124 -3.98 21.84 12.08
N GLY A 125 -3.68 23.02 12.66
CA GLY A 125 -3.12 23.15 14.00
C GLY A 125 -1.60 23.08 14.09
N TYR A 126 -0.89 23.08 12.95
CA TYR A 126 0.57 23.21 12.95
C TYR A 126 0.98 24.64 13.36
N LYS A 127 2.05 24.74 14.14
CA LYS A 127 2.65 26.01 14.50
C LYS A 127 3.85 26.28 13.59
N LEU A 128 3.83 27.43 12.92
CA LEU A 128 4.97 27.90 12.13
C LEU A 128 6.03 28.50 13.05
N GLY A 129 7.30 28.19 12.82
CA GLY A 129 8.41 28.68 13.63
C GLY A 129 9.60 27.74 13.58
N LYS A 130 10.34 27.61 14.69
CA LYS A 130 11.46 26.69 14.79
C LYS A 130 10.95 25.24 14.63
N ALA A 131 11.56 24.51 13.68
CA ALA A 131 11.22 23.11 13.45
C ALA A 131 11.53 22.26 14.69
N SER A 132 10.61 21.39 15.07
CA SER A 132 10.85 20.41 16.13
C SER A 132 11.66 19.24 15.57
N ILE A 133 12.58 18.74 16.38
CA ILE A 133 13.34 17.52 16.11
C ILE A 133 12.49 16.33 16.52
N MET A 134 12.61 15.22 15.82
CA MET A 134 11.94 13.97 16.19
C MET A 134 12.73 13.28 17.30
N ASP A 135 12.05 12.85 18.36
CA ASP A 135 12.69 12.07 19.41
C ASP A 135 13.26 10.77 18.87
N VAL A 136 14.48 10.46 19.26
CA VAL A 136 15.16 9.23 18.84
C VAL A 136 14.51 8.05 19.53
N TYR A 137 13.99 7.13 18.74
CA TYR A 137 13.33 5.93 19.23
C TYR A 137 13.93 4.67 18.63
N TYR A 138 14.27 3.75 19.54
CA TYR A 138 14.61 2.37 19.20
C TYR A 138 13.74 1.43 20.04
N PRO A 139 13.08 0.44 19.43
CA PRO A 139 12.28 -0.52 20.17
C PRO A 139 13.15 -1.37 21.11
N GLN A 140 12.61 -1.76 22.25
CA GLN A 140 13.28 -2.69 23.13
C GLN A 140 13.45 -4.07 22.47
N ARG A 141 14.63 -4.65 22.50
CA ARG A 141 14.93 -5.93 21.84
C ARG A 141 13.98 -7.07 22.22
N LEU A 142 13.60 -7.16 23.49
CA LEU A 142 12.65 -8.18 23.92
C LEU A 142 11.27 -8.00 23.26
N LEU A 143 10.80 -6.76 23.15
CA LEU A 143 9.54 -6.45 22.48
C LEU A 143 9.62 -6.77 20.99
N SER A 144 10.71 -6.38 20.33
CA SER A 144 10.95 -6.72 18.92
C SER A 144 11.02 -8.23 18.68
N ALA A 145 11.62 -8.99 19.59
CA ALA A 145 11.65 -10.45 19.50
C ALA A 145 10.25 -11.07 19.61
N ILE A 146 9.41 -10.57 20.53
CA ILE A 146 8.02 -11.02 20.66
C ILE A 146 7.21 -10.68 19.39
N ILE A 147 7.37 -9.47 18.85
CA ILE A 147 6.72 -9.04 17.61
C ILE A 147 7.20 -9.90 16.43
N SER A 148 8.49 -10.18 16.33
CA SER A 148 9.09 -11.04 15.30
C SER A 148 8.54 -12.47 15.35
N ALA A 149 8.41 -13.03 16.55
CA ALA A 149 7.79 -14.34 16.75
C ALA A 149 6.30 -14.34 16.33
N GLY A 150 5.54 -13.31 16.72
CA GLY A 150 4.16 -13.14 16.32
C GLY A 150 3.99 -12.99 14.79
N ALA A 151 4.88 -12.24 14.14
CA ALA A 151 4.91 -12.09 12.68
C ALA A 151 5.13 -13.44 11.98
N LEU A 152 6.10 -14.23 12.43
CA LEU A 152 6.38 -15.57 11.89
C LEU A 152 5.20 -16.52 12.08
N LEU A 153 4.53 -16.47 13.22
CA LEU A 153 3.31 -17.27 13.46
C LEU A 153 2.17 -16.85 12.54
N GLY A 154 1.99 -15.55 12.26
CA GLY A 154 1.02 -15.04 11.30
C GLY A 154 1.32 -15.49 9.85
N ILE A 155 2.59 -15.49 9.47
CA ILE A 155 3.05 -16.02 8.18
C ILE A 155 2.77 -17.52 8.07
N LEU A 156 3.12 -18.28 9.12
CA LEU A 156 2.87 -19.72 9.18
C LEU A 156 1.38 -20.05 9.15
N PHE A 157 0.54 -19.27 9.85
CA PHE A 157 -0.92 -19.40 9.78
C PHE A 157 -1.41 -19.24 8.33
N THR A 158 -0.93 -18.24 7.62
CA THR A 158 -1.30 -18.01 6.21
C THR A 158 -0.81 -19.16 5.32
N LEU A 159 0.40 -19.65 5.54
CA LEU A 159 0.92 -20.81 4.83
C LEU A 159 0.02 -22.04 5.04
N ASN A 160 -0.45 -22.25 6.27
CA ASN A 160 -1.37 -23.35 6.60
C ASN A 160 -2.75 -23.18 5.94
N LEU A 161 -3.21 -21.96 5.71
CA LEU A 161 -4.41 -21.70 4.89
C LEU A 161 -4.19 -22.09 3.42
N ILE A 162 -3.00 -21.90 2.88
CA ILE A 162 -2.69 -22.22 1.48
C ILE A 162 -2.43 -23.72 1.32
N VAL A 163 -1.58 -24.28 2.18
CA VAL A 163 -1.17 -25.69 2.18
C VAL A 163 -1.44 -26.27 3.56
N PRO A 164 -2.53 -27.03 3.75
CA PRO A 164 -2.83 -27.65 5.05
C PRO A 164 -1.67 -28.54 5.51
N LEU A 165 -1.08 -28.19 6.64
CA LEU A 165 0.00 -28.93 7.27
C LEU A 165 -0.59 -29.89 8.34
N SER A 166 0.09 -31.02 8.55
CA SER A 166 -0.29 -31.90 9.66
C SER A 166 -0.06 -31.21 11.01
N ASP A 167 -0.85 -31.57 12.03
CA ASP A 167 -0.77 -30.98 13.37
C ASP A 167 0.63 -31.09 13.99
N ARG A 168 1.34 -32.19 13.69
CA ARG A 168 2.73 -32.38 14.18
C ARG A 168 3.69 -31.38 13.56
N ILE A 169 3.61 -31.24 12.23
CA ILE A 169 4.45 -30.29 11.48
C ILE A 169 4.11 -28.85 11.91
N ASN A 170 2.82 -28.54 12.03
CA ASN A 170 2.39 -27.18 12.42
C ASN A 170 2.88 -26.81 13.82
N ARG A 171 2.79 -27.71 14.81
CA ARG A 171 3.36 -27.48 16.15
C ARG A 171 4.87 -27.29 16.12
N LEU A 172 5.61 -28.12 15.36
CA LEU A 172 7.06 -28.01 15.24
C LEU A 172 7.45 -26.66 14.61
N LEU A 173 6.81 -26.30 13.50
CA LEU A 173 7.08 -25.02 12.83
C LEU A 173 6.70 -23.82 13.70
N SER A 174 5.61 -23.91 14.47
CA SER A 174 5.25 -22.84 15.42
C SER A 174 6.29 -22.66 16.52
N PHE A 175 6.81 -23.75 17.05
CA PHE A 175 7.89 -23.70 18.03
C PHE A 175 9.17 -23.11 17.43
N LEU A 176 9.55 -23.55 16.23
CA LEU A 176 10.70 -23.01 15.50
C LEU A 176 10.51 -21.52 15.16
N ALA A 177 9.31 -21.09 14.77
CA ALA A 177 8.99 -19.71 14.48
C ALA A 177 9.26 -18.81 15.71
N VAL A 178 8.87 -19.26 16.90
CA VAL A 178 9.17 -18.53 18.13
C VAL A 178 10.68 -18.44 18.37
N ILE A 179 11.41 -19.56 18.26
CA ILE A 179 12.87 -19.58 18.42
C ILE A 179 13.54 -18.64 17.40
N VAL A 180 13.16 -18.74 16.13
CA VAL A 180 13.74 -17.90 15.06
C VAL A 180 13.44 -16.43 15.31
N GLY A 181 12.25 -16.06 15.79
CA GLY A 181 11.91 -14.70 16.14
C GLY A 181 12.83 -14.11 17.22
N PHE A 182 13.08 -14.89 18.27
CA PHE A 182 14.00 -14.49 19.34
C PHE A 182 15.45 -14.50 18.88
N VAL A 183 15.95 -15.61 18.34
CA VAL A 183 17.34 -15.74 17.91
C VAL A 183 17.68 -14.73 16.82
N GLY A 184 16.81 -14.53 15.85
CA GLY A 184 17.01 -13.59 14.76
C GLY A 184 17.23 -12.17 15.25
N GLU A 185 16.41 -11.71 16.21
CA GLU A 185 16.53 -10.36 16.79
C GLU A 185 17.86 -10.13 17.54
N TYR A 186 18.38 -11.18 18.20
CA TYR A 186 19.61 -11.07 18.98
C TYR A 186 20.89 -11.36 18.19
N THR A 187 20.80 -12.04 17.06
CA THR A 187 21.97 -12.50 16.29
C THR A 187 22.16 -11.76 14.96
N VAL A 188 21.09 -11.32 14.32
CA VAL A 188 21.18 -10.62 13.03
C VAL A 188 21.37 -9.13 13.28
N SER A 189 22.53 -8.62 12.89
CA SER A 189 22.81 -7.19 12.97
C SER A 189 22.12 -6.42 11.84
N GLY A 190 21.56 -5.25 12.17
CA GLY A 190 20.91 -4.36 11.20
C GLY A 190 19.44 -4.73 10.89
N PRO A 191 18.78 -3.96 10.02
CA PRO A 191 17.33 -4.02 9.84
C PRO A 191 16.85 -5.14 8.91
N LEU A 192 17.74 -5.91 8.29
CA LEU A 192 17.39 -6.87 7.24
C LEU A 192 16.39 -7.93 7.72
N PHE A 193 16.62 -8.50 8.91
CA PHE A 193 15.72 -9.51 9.48
C PHE A 193 14.31 -8.97 9.66
N LEU A 194 14.16 -7.79 10.25
CA LEU A 194 12.88 -7.13 10.46
C LEU A 194 12.19 -6.72 9.15
N GLN A 195 12.99 -6.29 8.16
CA GLN A 195 12.46 -5.99 6.82
C GLN A 195 11.89 -7.24 6.13
N VAL A 196 12.58 -8.38 6.24
CA VAL A 196 12.08 -9.65 5.67
C VAL A 196 10.79 -10.08 6.34
N LEU A 197 10.69 -9.96 7.68
CA LEU A 197 9.45 -10.25 8.40
C LEU A 197 8.32 -9.29 8.01
N ALA A 198 8.62 -8.01 7.86
CA ALA A 198 7.66 -7.02 7.42
C ALA A 198 7.11 -7.32 6.00
N ILE A 199 7.98 -7.76 5.06
CA ILE A 199 7.55 -8.27 3.75
C ILE A 199 6.64 -9.48 3.92
N GLY A 200 7.02 -10.42 4.78
CA GLY A 200 6.20 -11.60 5.09
C GLY A 200 4.81 -11.23 5.60
N CYS A 201 4.70 -10.26 6.52
CA CYS A 201 3.42 -9.75 7.00
C CYS A 201 2.62 -9.04 5.90
N ALA A 202 3.28 -8.22 5.08
CA ALA A 202 2.63 -7.51 3.99
C ALA A 202 2.05 -8.45 2.92
N VAL A 203 2.69 -9.60 2.71
CA VAL A 203 2.21 -10.64 1.79
C VAL A 203 1.13 -11.50 2.45
N SER A 204 1.34 -11.93 3.67
CA SER A 204 0.48 -12.93 4.33
C SER A 204 -0.86 -12.37 4.78
N ALA A 205 -0.90 -11.16 5.34
CA ALA A 205 -2.13 -10.59 5.89
C ALA A 205 -3.27 -10.43 4.87
N PRO A 206 -3.06 -9.84 3.67
CA PRO A 206 -4.14 -9.73 2.68
C PRO A 206 -4.59 -11.10 2.13
N VAL A 207 -3.67 -12.05 1.99
CA VAL A 207 -3.98 -13.42 1.58
C VAL A 207 -4.85 -14.10 2.62
N ALA A 208 -4.45 -14.06 3.89
CA ALA A 208 -5.24 -14.63 4.99
C ALA A 208 -6.63 -14.02 5.08
N ALA A 209 -6.73 -12.69 5.00
CA ALA A 209 -8.00 -11.97 5.08
C ALA A 209 -9.00 -12.45 4.02
N VAL A 210 -8.56 -12.55 2.77
CA VAL A 210 -9.45 -12.97 1.66
C VAL A 210 -9.74 -14.47 1.73
N LEU A 211 -8.75 -15.33 2.01
CA LEU A 211 -8.95 -16.79 2.05
C LEU A 211 -9.87 -17.24 3.20
N ILE A 212 -9.75 -16.66 4.39
CA ILE A 212 -10.63 -16.96 5.52
C ILE A 212 -12.09 -16.69 5.14
N LEU A 213 -12.36 -15.53 4.55
CA LEU A 213 -13.72 -15.14 4.19
C LEU A 213 -14.24 -15.93 2.99
N LEU A 214 -13.37 -16.22 2.03
CA LEU A 214 -13.69 -17.09 0.91
C LEU A 214 -14.11 -18.48 1.40
N ASP A 215 -13.38 -19.07 2.36
CA ASP A 215 -13.71 -20.35 2.96
C ASP A 215 -15.04 -20.31 3.74
N ILE A 216 -15.30 -19.21 4.49
CA ILE A 216 -16.55 -19.03 5.22
C ILE A 216 -17.75 -18.96 4.26
N TYR A 217 -17.64 -18.21 3.18
CA TYR A 217 -18.77 -18.04 2.27
C TYR A 217 -18.97 -19.24 1.34
N SER A 218 -17.91 -19.91 0.90
CA SER A 218 -18.01 -21.06 0.01
C SER A 218 -18.52 -22.33 0.71
N LYS A 219 -18.28 -22.49 2.03
CA LYS A 219 -18.81 -23.60 2.83
C LYS A 219 -20.30 -23.51 3.13
N ARG A 220 -20.95 -22.37 2.87
CA ARG A 220 -22.40 -22.26 3.04
C ARG A 220 -23.11 -23.10 1.98
N GLU A 221 -23.99 -23.99 2.42
CA GLU A 221 -24.88 -24.75 1.50
C GLU A 221 -25.89 -23.81 0.84
N ILE A 222 -25.57 -23.35 -0.36
CA ILE A 222 -26.44 -22.47 -1.12
C ILE A 222 -27.29 -23.32 -2.06
N LYS A 223 -28.45 -23.79 -1.57
CA LYS A 223 -29.43 -24.56 -2.36
C LYS A 223 -30.11 -23.69 -3.43
N LYS A 224 -30.39 -22.41 -3.12
CA LYS A 224 -30.98 -21.43 -4.05
C LYS A 224 -30.13 -20.16 -4.07
N LYS A 225 -30.18 -19.43 -5.21
CA LYS A 225 -29.51 -18.11 -5.30
C LYS A 225 -30.01 -17.19 -4.20
N LEU A 226 -29.11 -16.69 -3.36
CA LEU A 226 -29.43 -15.77 -2.28
C LEU A 226 -29.81 -14.39 -2.81
N SER A 227 -30.55 -13.63 -2.01
CA SER A 227 -30.95 -12.27 -2.34
C SER A 227 -29.75 -11.32 -2.44
N TYR A 228 -29.90 -10.23 -3.19
CA TYR A 228 -28.89 -9.19 -3.24
C TYR A 228 -28.68 -8.50 -1.89
N LEU A 229 -29.74 -8.45 -1.05
CA LEU A 229 -29.63 -7.92 0.32
C LEU A 229 -28.71 -8.78 1.19
N ALA A 230 -28.72 -10.11 1.04
CA ALA A 230 -27.77 -10.99 1.70
C ALA A 230 -26.34 -10.73 1.23
N VAL A 231 -26.14 -10.47 -0.07
CA VAL A 231 -24.82 -10.08 -0.62
C VAL A 231 -24.34 -8.78 0.01
N ILE A 232 -25.20 -7.77 0.10
CA ILE A 232 -24.84 -6.48 0.70
C ILE A 232 -24.46 -6.65 2.17
N ARG A 233 -25.29 -7.33 2.95
CA ARG A 233 -25.03 -7.58 4.37
C ARG A 233 -23.70 -8.30 4.59
N ASP A 234 -23.52 -9.43 3.92
CA ASP A 234 -22.35 -10.29 4.12
C ASP A 234 -21.09 -9.69 3.47
N GLY A 235 -21.24 -8.95 2.36
CA GLY A 235 -20.17 -8.17 1.76
C GLY A 235 -19.67 -7.06 2.70
N THR A 236 -20.59 -6.35 3.36
CA THR A 236 -20.23 -5.28 4.32
C THR A 236 -19.54 -5.85 5.55
N ILE A 237 -20.11 -6.90 6.17
CA ILE A 237 -19.51 -7.53 7.36
C ILE A 237 -18.17 -8.18 7.00
N GLY A 238 -18.10 -8.92 5.89
CA GLY A 238 -16.89 -9.57 5.47
C GLY A 238 -15.77 -8.60 5.11
N LEU A 239 -16.08 -7.53 4.40
CA LEU A 239 -15.08 -6.51 4.10
C LEU A 239 -14.57 -5.84 5.39
N ALA A 240 -15.43 -5.56 6.36
CA ALA A 240 -15.01 -5.06 7.67
C ALA A 240 -14.03 -6.02 8.36
N CYS A 241 -14.34 -7.33 8.37
CA CYS A 241 -13.42 -8.35 8.90
C CYS A 241 -12.10 -8.40 8.13
N ALA A 242 -12.12 -8.31 6.78
CA ALA A 242 -10.92 -8.30 5.97
C ALA A 242 -10.04 -7.09 6.29
N VAL A 243 -10.65 -5.92 6.46
CA VAL A 243 -9.99 -4.67 6.85
C VAL A 243 -9.33 -4.78 8.23
N VAL A 244 -10.00 -5.41 9.20
CA VAL A 244 -9.41 -5.65 10.53
C VAL A 244 -8.19 -6.57 10.45
N ILE A 245 -8.28 -7.67 9.70
CA ILE A 245 -7.13 -8.59 9.50
C ILE A 245 -5.97 -7.87 8.80
N ALA A 246 -6.28 -7.07 7.78
CA ALA A 246 -5.28 -6.25 7.08
C ALA A 246 -4.63 -5.23 8.01
N ALA A 247 -5.42 -4.56 8.87
CA ALA A 247 -4.91 -3.60 9.84
C ALA A 247 -3.95 -4.28 10.85
N ILE A 248 -4.26 -5.50 11.31
CA ILE A 248 -3.34 -6.28 12.17
C ILE A 248 -2.00 -6.50 11.43
N GLY A 249 -2.04 -6.92 10.15
CA GLY A 249 -0.81 -7.05 9.35
C GLY A 249 -0.04 -5.75 9.23
N GLY A 250 -0.75 -4.63 9.00
CA GLY A 250 -0.17 -3.29 8.95
C GLY A 250 0.46 -2.86 10.28
N ILE A 251 -0.16 -3.18 11.42
CA ILE A 251 0.39 -2.93 12.76
C ILE A 251 1.68 -3.72 12.97
N PHE A 252 1.75 -4.99 12.53
CA PHE A 252 2.99 -5.77 12.59
C PHE A 252 4.10 -5.11 11.76
N ILE A 253 3.82 -4.63 10.55
CA ILE A 253 4.81 -3.92 9.72
C ILE A 253 5.31 -2.65 10.44
N ALA A 254 4.38 -1.83 10.94
CA ALA A 254 4.73 -0.61 11.65
C ALA A 254 5.54 -0.87 12.93
N ALA A 255 5.26 -1.96 13.64
CA ALA A 255 5.96 -2.33 14.86
C ALA A 255 7.35 -2.93 14.57
N LEU A 256 7.49 -3.75 13.52
CA LEU A 256 8.77 -4.34 13.11
C LEU A 256 9.77 -3.28 12.61
N LEU A 257 9.27 -2.26 11.91
CA LEU A 257 10.07 -1.19 11.31
C LEU A 257 10.00 0.12 12.10
N GLY A 258 9.47 0.09 13.33
CA GLY A 258 9.25 1.27 14.15
C GLY A 258 10.50 1.77 14.85
N ASP A 259 11.48 2.29 14.10
CA ASP A 259 12.65 2.96 14.67
C ASP A 259 12.98 4.27 13.92
N ILE A 260 13.85 5.09 14.50
CA ILE A 260 14.20 6.41 13.98
C ILE A 260 14.72 6.37 12.55
N ARG A 261 15.43 5.31 12.15
CA ARG A 261 16.01 5.19 10.80
C ARG A 261 14.91 5.10 9.74
N PHE A 262 13.82 4.37 10.02
CA PHE A 262 12.66 4.25 9.13
C PHE A 262 11.75 5.48 9.21
N PHE A 263 11.57 6.08 10.40
CA PHE A 263 10.77 7.30 10.57
C PHE A 263 11.35 8.47 9.78
N MET A 264 12.67 8.56 9.75
CA MET A 264 13.41 9.59 9.02
C MET A 264 13.79 9.16 7.60
N GLU A 265 13.44 7.93 7.19
CA GLU A 265 13.72 7.37 5.86
C GLU A 265 15.22 7.25 5.52
N PHE A 266 16.05 7.01 6.53
CA PHE A 266 17.44 6.57 6.34
C PHE A 266 17.49 5.11 5.88
N ASP A 267 16.65 4.27 6.47
CA ASP A 267 16.36 2.92 5.99
C ASP A 267 15.01 2.89 5.29
N PHE A 268 14.96 2.22 4.14
CA PHE A 268 13.76 2.10 3.33
C PHE A 268 13.15 0.72 3.47
N TYR A 269 11.83 0.66 3.50
CA TYR A 269 11.12 -0.59 3.30
C TYR A 269 11.36 -1.10 1.87
N ARG A 270 12.20 -2.13 1.78
CA ARG A 270 12.58 -2.74 0.49
C ARG A 270 11.58 -3.84 0.13
N GLY A 271 11.27 -3.99 -1.16
CA GLY A 271 10.42 -5.09 -1.61
C GLY A 271 8.96 -4.73 -1.88
N VAL A 272 8.60 -3.45 -1.94
CA VAL A 272 7.23 -2.97 -2.25
C VAL A 272 6.62 -3.67 -3.48
N LYS A 273 7.40 -3.93 -4.53
CA LYS A 273 6.89 -4.65 -5.72
C LYS A 273 6.52 -6.11 -5.41
N LEU A 274 7.26 -6.76 -4.52
CA LEU A 274 6.98 -8.13 -4.08
C LEU A 274 5.68 -8.19 -3.31
N THR A 275 5.46 -7.23 -2.41
CA THR A 275 4.25 -7.17 -1.59
C THR A 275 2.98 -6.85 -2.37
N PHE A 276 3.10 -6.33 -3.59
CA PHE A 276 1.96 -6.23 -4.52
C PHE A 276 1.72 -7.51 -5.32
N VAL A 277 2.77 -8.20 -5.78
CA VAL A 277 2.65 -9.33 -6.70
C VAL A 277 2.42 -10.65 -5.97
N PHE A 278 3.18 -10.90 -4.90
CA PHE A 278 3.13 -12.19 -4.19
C PHE A 278 1.74 -12.51 -3.60
N PRO A 279 0.99 -11.57 -2.99
CA PRO A 279 -0.36 -11.87 -2.51
C PRO A 279 -1.29 -12.37 -3.63
N LEU A 280 -1.17 -11.82 -4.84
CA LEU A 280 -1.99 -12.23 -5.99
C LEU A 280 -1.64 -13.65 -6.41
N VAL A 281 -0.33 -13.97 -6.52
CA VAL A 281 0.15 -15.31 -6.87
C VAL A 281 -0.26 -16.34 -5.82
N LEU A 282 -0.04 -16.06 -4.53
CA LEU A 282 -0.38 -16.98 -3.44
C LEU A 282 -1.89 -17.22 -3.37
N THR A 283 -2.70 -16.17 -3.56
CA THR A 283 -4.15 -16.31 -3.60
C THR A 283 -4.61 -17.11 -4.82
N ALA A 284 -4.00 -16.90 -5.99
CA ALA A 284 -4.29 -17.70 -7.18
C ALA A 284 -3.99 -19.19 -6.95
N LEU A 285 -2.82 -19.51 -6.40
CA LEU A 285 -2.45 -20.89 -6.06
C LEU A 285 -3.41 -21.49 -5.02
N ALA A 286 -3.75 -20.74 -3.97
CA ALA A 286 -4.71 -21.17 -2.96
C ALA A 286 -6.12 -21.37 -3.52
N TYR A 287 -6.52 -20.55 -4.49
CA TYR A 287 -7.80 -20.69 -5.20
C TYR A 287 -7.86 -21.98 -6.02
N LEU A 288 -6.82 -22.28 -6.80
CA LEU A 288 -6.75 -23.49 -7.64
C LEU A 288 -6.82 -24.78 -6.82
N ARG A 289 -6.44 -24.73 -5.54
CA ARG A 289 -6.59 -25.87 -4.61
C ARG A 289 -8.00 -26.01 -4.04
N ARG A 290 -8.82 -24.95 -4.05
CA ARG A 290 -10.16 -24.90 -3.46
C ARG A 290 -11.28 -25.08 -4.47
N PHE A 291 -11.03 -24.64 -5.69
CA PHE A 291 -12.03 -24.55 -6.73
C PHE A 291 -11.51 -25.13 -8.04
N PRO A 292 -12.26 -26.05 -8.67
CA PRO A 292 -11.86 -26.62 -9.96
C PRO A 292 -11.93 -25.55 -11.04
N LEU A 293 -10.80 -25.02 -11.46
CA LEU A 293 -10.71 -24.14 -12.62
C LEU A 293 -10.42 -25.00 -13.87
N LEU A 294 -11.11 -24.72 -14.99
CA LEU A 294 -11.09 -25.57 -16.19
C LEU A 294 -11.51 -27.05 -15.92
N GLY A 295 -12.25 -27.29 -14.83
CA GLY A 295 -12.67 -28.60 -14.41
C GLY A 295 -11.59 -29.46 -13.73
N ILE A 296 -10.48 -28.84 -13.31
CA ILE A 296 -9.39 -29.49 -12.57
C ILE A 296 -9.19 -28.79 -11.24
N GLU A 297 -9.16 -29.54 -10.16
CA GLU A 297 -8.75 -29.12 -8.82
C GLU A 297 -7.28 -29.49 -8.63
N VAL A 298 -6.44 -28.49 -8.33
CA VAL A 298 -5.00 -28.71 -8.20
C VAL A 298 -4.68 -29.16 -6.77
N ALA A 299 -4.76 -30.47 -6.52
CA ALA A 299 -4.49 -31.06 -5.22
C ALA A 299 -3.02 -31.49 -5.04
N ASP A 300 -2.39 -31.97 -6.11
CA ASP A 300 -1.04 -32.55 -6.13
C ASP A 300 -0.24 -32.19 -7.39
N GLY A 301 0.97 -32.71 -7.50
CA GLY A 301 1.85 -32.44 -8.64
C GLY A 301 1.32 -32.98 -9.98
N ASN A 302 0.53 -34.05 -9.97
CA ASN A 302 -0.03 -34.63 -11.19
C ASN A 302 -1.22 -33.78 -11.69
N SER A 303 -2.13 -33.39 -10.80
CA SER A 303 -3.22 -32.46 -11.14
C SER A 303 -2.70 -31.08 -11.55
N CYS A 304 -1.56 -30.63 -10.99
CA CYS A 304 -0.90 -29.42 -11.43
C CYS A 304 -0.40 -29.53 -12.89
N LYS A 305 0.25 -30.63 -13.25
CA LYS A 305 0.68 -30.90 -14.63
C LYS A 305 -0.49 -30.98 -15.60
N GLU A 306 -1.57 -31.64 -15.19
CA GLU A 306 -2.79 -31.73 -15.96
C GLU A 306 -3.45 -30.36 -16.17
N PHE A 307 -3.50 -29.55 -15.11
CA PHE A 307 -4.01 -28.18 -15.19
C PHE A 307 -3.19 -27.33 -16.17
N VAL A 308 -1.85 -27.37 -16.05
CA VAL A 308 -0.95 -26.63 -16.95
C VAL A 308 -1.16 -27.08 -18.40
N ARG A 309 -1.21 -28.39 -18.66
CA ARG A 309 -1.47 -28.90 -19.99
C ARG A 309 -2.82 -28.41 -20.55
N LYS A 310 -3.89 -28.55 -19.76
CA LYS A 310 -5.23 -28.12 -20.18
C LYS A 310 -5.33 -26.61 -20.36
N PHE A 311 -4.61 -25.85 -19.57
CA PHE A 311 -4.54 -24.39 -19.70
C PHE A 311 -3.94 -23.98 -21.06
N PHE A 312 -2.87 -24.64 -21.49
CA PHE A 312 -2.26 -24.37 -22.79
C PHE A 312 -3.07 -24.94 -23.98
N ASP A 313 -3.92 -25.94 -23.73
CA ASP A 313 -4.83 -26.50 -24.73
C ASP A 313 -6.13 -25.68 -24.92
N VAL A 314 -6.36 -24.64 -24.11
CA VAL A 314 -7.55 -23.78 -24.26
C VAL A 314 -7.47 -23.01 -25.58
N PRO A 315 -8.45 -23.17 -26.48
CA PRO A 315 -8.47 -22.44 -27.75
C PRO A 315 -8.64 -20.94 -27.49
N VAL A 316 -7.68 -20.15 -27.94
CA VAL A 316 -7.68 -18.69 -27.74
C VAL A 316 -8.43 -18.03 -28.90
N ARG A 317 -9.58 -17.46 -28.63
CA ARG A 317 -10.35 -16.66 -29.59
C ARG A 317 -9.77 -15.22 -29.65
N MET A 318 -9.93 -14.55 -30.80
CA MET A 318 -9.49 -13.16 -30.97
C MET A 318 -10.05 -12.23 -29.87
N GLY A 319 -11.32 -12.40 -29.47
CA GLY A 319 -11.90 -11.63 -28.37
C GLY A 319 -11.19 -11.89 -27.03
N THR A 320 -10.75 -13.12 -26.78
CA THR A 320 -9.97 -13.46 -25.57
C THR A 320 -8.60 -12.78 -25.58
N LEU A 321 -7.92 -12.73 -26.75
CA LEU A 321 -6.65 -12.00 -26.90
C LEU A 321 -6.79 -10.50 -26.59
N ILE A 322 -7.87 -9.88 -27.08
CA ILE A 322 -8.16 -8.47 -26.80
C ILE A 322 -8.36 -8.23 -25.30
N ILE A 323 -9.12 -9.11 -24.63
CA ILE A 323 -9.34 -9.03 -23.16
C ILE A 323 -8.03 -9.24 -22.41
N ILE A 324 -7.24 -10.24 -22.79
CA ILE A 324 -5.92 -10.49 -22.17
C ILE A 324 -4.99 -9.30 -22.39
N GLY A 325 -4.96 -8.73 -23.59
CA GLY A 325 -4.18 -7.54 -23.90
C GLY A 325 -4.60 -6.32 -23.05
N ALA A 326 -5.90 -6.08 -22.90
CA ALA A 326 -6.42 -5.02 -22.04
C ALA A 326 -6.06 -5.25 -20.55
N LEU A 327 -6.21 -6.48 -20.05
CA LEU A 327 -5.82 -6.83 -18.68
C LEU A 327 -4.31 -6.71 -18.46
N ALA A 328 -3.48 -7.13 -19.43
CA ALA A 328 -2.03 -6.97 -19.39
C ALA A 328 -1.62 -5.48 -19.38
N MET A 329 -2.29 -4.64 -20.16
CA MET A 329 -2.10 -3.19 -20.14
C MET A 329 -2.48 -2.60 -18.77
N CYS A 330 -3.62 -2.99 -18.21
CA CYS A 330 -4.02 -2.57 -16.86
C CYS A 330 -3.01 -3.02 -15.80
N ALA A 331 -2.52 -4.26 -15.88
CA ALA A 331 -1.51 -4.79 -14.98
C ALA A 331 -0.17 -4.03 -15.11
N TYR A 332 0.25 -3.72 -16.33
CA TYR A 332 1.44 -2.91 -16.59
C TYR A 332 1.33 -1.52 -15.96
N ILE A 333 0.21 -0.83 -16.18
CA ILE A 333 -0.08 0.47 -15.55
C ILE A 333 -0.09 0.35 -14.03
N PHE A 334 -0.74 -0.69 -13.50
CA PHE A 334 -0.84 -0.95 -12.07
C PHE A 334 0.54 -1.15 -11.41
N VAL A 335 1.37 -2.02 -11.98
CA VAL A 335 2.72 -2.31 -11.47
C VAL A 335 3.67 -1.12 -11.72
N GLY A 336 3.59 -0.47 -12.88
CA GLY A 336 4.40 0.69 -13.21
C GLY A 336 4.14 1.91 -12.31
N ARG A 337 2.91 2.03 -11.79
CA ARG A 337 2.54 3.07 -10.82
C ARG A 337 2.79 2.69 -9.36
N SER A 338 3.13 1.44 -9.06
CA SER A 338 3.50 0.99 -7.73
C SER A 338 5.00 1.17 -7.51
N GLY A 339 5.43 2.35 -7.13
CA GLY A 339 6.86 2.65 -6.89
C GLY A 339 7.17 4.12 -7.08
N HIS A 340 8.40 4.51 -6.78
CA HIS A 340 8.85 5.91 -6.86
C HIS A 340 9.16 6.38 -8.30
N THR A 341 9.26 5.47 -9.26
CA THR A 341 9.49 5.78 -10.67
C THR A 341 8.17 5.79 -11.44
N ALA A 342 7.50 6.92 -11.45
CA ALA A 342 6.28 7.10 -12.21
C ALA A 342 6.61 7.32 -13.70
N GLY A 343 6.72 6.24 -14.48
CA GLY A 343 6.85 6.28 -15.93
C GLY A 343 5.53 6.43 -16.69
N VAL A 344 4.38 6.34 -16.01
CA VAL A 344 3.07 6.34 -16.65
C VAL A 344 2.30 7.62 -16.28
N PRO A 345 1.86 8.44 -17.26
CA PRO A 345 1.14 9.67 -17.00
C PRO A 345 -0.21 9.41 -16.31
N VAL A 346 -0.61 10.35 -15.45
CA VAL A 346 -1.88 10.28 -14.70
C VAL A 346 -2.96 10.99 -15.51
N PRO A 347 -4.12 10.34 -15.81
CA PRO A 347 -5.23 10.97 -16.49
C PRO A 347 -5.79 12.17 -15.71
N GLY A 348 -6.23 13.23 -16.42
CA GLY A 348 -6.77 14.43 -15.78
C GLY A 348 -7.96 14.18 -14.86
N ILE A 349 -8.84 13.22 -15.20
CA ILE A 349 -9.97 12.82 -14.36
C ILE A 349 -9.51 12.23 -13.02
N GLU A 350 -8.42 11.47 -13.02
CA GLU A 350 -7.84 10.92 -11.80
C GLU A 350 -7.26 12.03 -10.92
N VAL A 351 -6.59 13.03 -11.54
CA VAL A 351 -6.08 14.21 -10.83
C VAL A 351 -7.23 15.00 -10.18
N ALA A 352 -8.31 15.24 -10.91
CA ALA A 352 -9.47 15.94 -10.40
C ALA A 352 -10.14 15.19 -9.22
N MET A 353 -10.29 13.86 -9.34
CA MET A 353 -10.82 13.02 -8.27
C MET A 353 -9.91 13.04 -7.03
N ARG A 354 -8.58 13.00 -7.23
CA ARG A 354 -7.61 13.10 -6.13
C ARG A 354 -7.74 14.40 -5.38
N ARG A 355 -7.80 15.54 -6.09
CA ARG A 355 -8.00 16.86 -5.49
C ARG A 355 -9.31 16.94 -4.71
N PHE A 356 -10.39 16.44 -5.28
CA PHE A 356 -11.68 16.39 -4.59
C PHE A 356 -11.59 15.63 -3.26
N LEU A 357 -11.02 14.42 -3.29
CA LEU A 357 -10.88 13.60 -2.08
C LEU A 357 -9.93 14.21 -1.04
N GLU A 358 -8.85 14.88 -1.48
CA GLU A 358 -7.91 15.60 -0.60
C GLU A 358 -8.56 16.80 0.08
N ASN A 359 -9.49 17.48 -0.59
CA ASN A 359 -10.21 18.62 -0.01
C ASN A 359 -11.33 18.19 0.96
N VAL A 360 -11.98 17.04 0.71
CA VAL A 360 -13.13 16.58 1.50
C VAL A 360 -12.71 15.69 2.67
N MET A 361 -11.62 14.91 2.52
CA MET A 361 -11.21 13.90 3.51
C MET A 361 -9.93 14.28 4.21
N PHE A 362 -9.86 14.03 5.52
CA PHE A 362 -8.65 14.24 6.31
C PHE A 362 -7.45 13.45 5.78
N ALA A 363 -7.67 12.21 5.35
CA ALA A 363 -6.68 11.36 4.70
C ALA A 363 -7.32 10.74 3.46
N ARG A 364 -6.74 11.01 2.30
CA ARG A 364 -7.24 10.49 1.02
C ARG A 364 -7.07 8.97 0.94
N PRO A 365 -8.14 8.20 0.66
CA PRO A 365 -8.03 6.77 0.41
C PRO A 365 -7.30 6.50 -0.92
N ARG A 366 -6.76 5.30 -1.06
CA ARG A 366 -6.09 4.89 -2.31
C ARG A 366 -7.12 4.37 -3.32
N GLU A 367 -7.00 4.81 -4.57
CA GLU A 367 -7.91 4.42 -5.66
C GLU A 367 -8.03 2.90 -5.83
N LYS A 368 -6.93 2.17 -5.62
CA LYS A 368 -6.88 0.70 -5.68
C LYS A 368 -7.81 0.03 -4.66
N GLU A 369 -8.02 0.67 -3.51
CA GLU A 369 -8.89 0.18 -2.45
C GLU A 369 -10.36 0.35 -2.83
N PHE A 370 -10.79 1.60 -3.00
CA PHE A 370 -12.22 1.90 -3.12
C PHE A 370 -12.80 1.74 -4.54
N LEU A 371 -11.98 1.83 -5.61
CA LEU A 371 -12.46 1.63 -6.98
C LEU A 371 -12.35 0.18 -7.46
N ILE A 372 -11.37 -0.59 -6.96
CA ILE A 372 -11.08 -1.92 -7.47
C ILE A 372 -11.34 -2.98 -6.40
N GLY A 373 -10.55 -2.98 -5.33
CA GLY A 373 -10.47 -4.11 -4.43
C GLY A 373 -11.71 -4.30 -3.55
N HIS A 374 -12.16 -3.27 -2.87
CA HIS A 374 -13.32 -3.36 -2.01
C HIS A 374 -14.63 -3.63 -2.77
N PRO A 375 -14.91 -2.96 -3.91
CA PRO A 375 -16.03 -3.33 -4.76
C PRO A 375 -15.94 -4.76 -5.31
N ALA A 376 -14.73 -5.21 -5.70
CA ALA A 376 -14.52 -6.59 -6.14
C ALA A 376 -14.83 -7.61 -5.03
N PHE A 377 -14.60 -7.26 -3.76
CA PHE A 377 -14.98 -8.10 -2.62
C PHE A 377 -16.50 -8.34 -2.56
N PHE A 378 -17.31 -7.30 -2.76
CA PHE A 378 -18.77 -7.44 -2.85
C PHE A 378 -19.18 -8.32 -4.03
N LEU A 379 -18.53 -8.14 -5.17
CA LEU A 379 -18.78 -8.96 -6.38
C LEU A 379 -18.30 -10.41 -6.18
N MET A 380 -17.24 -10.65 -5.42
CA MET A 380 -16.79 -11.98 -5.02
C MET A 380 -17.87 -12.70 -4.19
N VAL A 381 -18.45 -12.04 -3.18
CA VAL A 381 -19.56 -12.58 -2.41
C VAL A 381 -20.78 -12.83 -3.31
N ALA A 382 -21.10 -11.88 -4.20
CA ALA A 382 -22.18 -12.04 -5.17
C ALA A 382 -21.95 -13.24 -6.09
N SER A 383 -20.73 -13.46 -6.56
CA SER A 383 -20.41 -14.55 -7.47
C SER A 383 -20.63 -15.95 -6.83
N ILE A 384 -20.35 -16.08 -5.54
CA ILE A 384 -20.66 -17.30 -4.76
C ILE A 384 -22.18 -17.44 -4.61
N TYR A 385 -22.86 -16.40 -4.11
CA TYR A 385 -24.28 -16.43 -3.75
C TYR A 385 -25.22 -16.53 -4.95
N ARG A 386 -24.79 -15.98 -6.10
CA ARG A 386 -25.56 -16.00 -7.35
C ARG A 386 -25.07 -17.06 -8.34
N LYS A 387 -24.05 -17.86 -7.97
CA LYS A 387 -23.47 -18.94 -8.78
C LYS A 387 -23.00 -18.41 -10.15
N TRP A 388 -22.17 -17.38 -10.14
CA TRP A 388 -21.59 -16.82 -11.35
C TRP A 388 -20.51 -17.78 -11.94
N PRO A 389 -20.11 -17.57 -13.21
CA PRO A 389 -19.06 -18.37 -13.83
C PRO A 389 -17.77 -18.36 -13.01
N GLN A 390 -17.13 -19.52 -12.89
CA GLN A 390 -15.98 -19.72 -12.01
C GLN A 390 -14.77 -18.88 -12.38
N LEU A 391 -14.56 -18.66 -13.69
CA LEU A 391 -13.49 -17.79 -14.16
C LEU A 391 -13.69 -16.33 -13.67
N LEU A 392 -14.92 -15.83 -13.70
CA LEU A 392 -15.24 -14.51 -13.16
C LEU A 392 -15.01 -14.47 -11.64
N HIS A 393 -15.46 -15.52 -10.92
CA HIS A 393 -15.20 -15.64 -9.49
C HIS A 393 -13.71 -15.61 -9.18
N PHE A 394 -12.88 -16.33 -9.92
CA PHE A 394 -11.42 -16.31 -9.79
C PHE A 394 -10.85 -14.89 -9.87
N PHE A 395 -11.19 -14.13 -10.92
CA PHE A 395 -10.70 -12.77 -11.08
C PHE A 395 -11.20 -11.81 -9.99
N LEU A 396 -12.43 -12.01 -9.50
CA LEU A 396 -12.97 -11.21 -8.40
C LEU A 396 -12.26 -11.48 -7.07
N VAL A 397 -11.89 -12.73 -6.81
CA VAL A 397 -11.05 -13.09 -5.65
C VAL A 397 -9.70 -12.41 -5.73
N ILE A 398 -9.02 -12.47 -6.88
CA ILE A 398 -7.73 -11.81 -7.09
C ILE A 398 -7.86 -10.29 -6.94
N ALA A 399 -8.88 -9.68 -7.53
CA ALA A 399 -9.12 -8.25 -7.42
C ALA A 399 -9.39 -7.80 -5.96
N SER A 400 -10.07 -8.63 -5.17
CA SER A 400 -10.33 -8.36 -3.76
C SER A 400 -9.02 -8.25 -2.95
N VAL A 401 -8.04 -9.09 -3.24
CA VAL A 401 -6.71 -9.05 -2.59
C VAL A 401 -5.98 -7.74 -2.90
N ILE A 402 -6.17 -7.15 -4.08
CA ILE A 402 -5.56 -5.86 -4.44
C ILE A 402 -5.96 -4.76 -3.45
N GLY A 403 -7.24 -4.69 -3.08
CA GLY A 403 -7.72 -3.66 -2.14
C GLY A 403 -7.18 -3.87 -0.73
N VAL A 404 -7.29 -5.10 -0.24
CA VAL A 404 -6.82 -5.46 1.11
C VAL A 404 -5.31 -5.31 1.22
N GLY A 405 -4.55 -5.72 0.18
CA GLY A 405 -3.10 -5.55 0.10
C GLY A 405 -2.68 -4.08 0.05
N SER A 406 -3.39 -3.24 -0.72
CA SER A 406 -3.13 -1.81 -0.77
C SER A 406 -3.30 -1.13 0.59
N MET A 407 -4.27 -1.58 1.39
CA MET A 407 -4.46 -1.11 2.75
C MET A 407 -3.27 -1.48 3.65
N VAL A 408 -2.79 -2.72 3.61
CA VAL A 408 -1.60 -3.15 4.36
C VAL A 408 -0.37 -2.33 3.96
N GLU A 409 -0.18 -2.10 2.66
CA GLU A 409 0.91 -1.29 2.11
C GLU A 409 0.91 0.17 2.60
N THR A 410 -0.24 0.69 3.03
CA THR A 410 -0.30 2.04 3.61
C THR A 410 0.55 2.15 4.86
N PHE A 411 0.64 1.08 5.65
CA PHE A 411 1.46 1.01 6.86
C PHE A 411 2.96 0.77 6.59
N ALA A 412 3.33 0.40 5.37
CA ALA A 412 4.74 0.27 4.98
C ALA A 412 5.44 1.62 4.74
N HIS A 413 4.68 2.72 4.66
CA HIS A 413 5.22 4.08 4.65
C HIS A 413 5.46 4.57 6.08
N ILE A 414 6.51 4.07 6.71
CA ILE A 414 6.78 4.27 8.15
C ILE A 414 6.98 5.75 8.52
N ARG A 415 7.45 6.59 7.60
CA ARG A 415 7.55 8.05 7.78
C ARG A 415 6.19 8.74 7.97
N THR A 416 5.11 8.11 7.46
CA THR A 416 3.76 8.65 7.61
C THR A 416 3.26 8.39 9.04
N PRO A 417 2.67 9.38 9.75
CA PRO A 417 2.08 9.15 11.05
C PRO A 417 1.09 8.00 11.02
N PHE A 418 1.22 7.07 11.99
CA PHE A 418 0.39 5.86 12.05
C PHE A 418 -1.11 6.17 11.99
N ILE A 419 -1.55 7.20 12.73
CA ILE A 419 -2.96 7.61 12.76
C ILE A 419 -3.48 8.02 11.37
N LEU A 420 -2.63 8.65 10.56
CA LEU A 420 -3.00 9.06 9.21
C LEU A 420 -3.17 7.85 8.29
N SER A 421 -2.28 6.85 8.42
CA SER A 421 -2.39 5.58 7.71
C SER A 421 -3.66 4.82 8.11
N PHE A 422 -3.99 4.82 9.40
CA PHE A 422 -5.20 4.20 9.92
C PHE A 422 -6.48 4.88 9.39
N ILE A 423 -6.56 6.21 9.48
CA ILE A 423 -7.71 6.98 8.96
C ILE A 423 -7.85 6.80 7.44
N ARG A 424 -6.73 6.74 6.71
CA ARG A 424 -6.75 6.45 5.27
C ARG A 424 -7.39 5.10 4.96
N GLY A 425 -7.05 4.05 5.74
CA GLY A 425 -7.64 2.73 5.62
C GLY A 425 -9.14 2.73 5.92
N VAL A 426 -9.56 3.43 6.99
CA VAL A 426 -10.98 3.60 7.32
C VAL A 426 -11.73 4.31 6.20
N ASN A 427 -11.20 5.41 5.67
CA ASN A 427 -11.80 6.13 4.55
C ASN A 427 -11.89 5.26 3.29
N GLY A 428 -10.86 4.44 3.01
CA GLY A 428 -10.85 3.46 1.93
C GLY A 428 -11.94 2.41 2.09
N TRP A 429 -12.09 1.87 3.30
CA TRP A 429 -13.14 0.92 3.63
C TRP A 429 -14.54 1.51 3.47
N LEU A 430 -14.82 2.71 4.01
CA LEU A 430 -16.12 3.36 3.91
C LEU A 430 -16.49 3.66 2.45
N THR A 431 -15.61 4.31 1.70
CA THR A 431 -15.84 4.65 0.30
C THR A 431 -15.98 3.40 -0.57
N GLY A 432 -15.14 2.40 -0.37
CA GLY A 432 -15.21 1.12 -1.08
C GLY A 432 -16.48 0.33 -0.76
N THR A 433 -16.97 0.38 0.49
CA THR A 433 -18.25 -0.22 0.89
C THR A 433 -19.41 0.46 0.16
N LEU A 434 -19.45 1.80 0.13
CA LEU A 434 -20.51 2.54 -0.58
C LEU A 434 -20.54 2.21 -2.07
N ILE A 435 -19.38 2.17 -2.73
CA ILE A 435 -19.27 1.80 -4.13
C ILE A 435 -19.68 0.34 -4.35
N GLY A 436 -19.24 -0.57 -3.48
CA GLY A 436 -19.61 -1.99 -3.53
C GLY A 436 -21.12 -2.21 -3.42
N ILE A 437 -21.79 -1.53 -2.47
CA ILE A 437 -23.25 -1.54 -2.33
C ILE A 437 -23.91 -1.00 -3.60
N GLY A 438 -23.43 0.15 -4.10
CA GLY A 438 -23.95 0.76 -5.32
C GLY A 438 -23.87 -0.18 -6.52
N LEU A 439 -22.78 -0.90 -6.70
CA LEU A 439 -22.62 -1.91 -7.75
C LEU A 439 -23.62 -3.06 -7.61
N ILE A 440 -23.81 -3.59 -6.40
CA ILE A 440 -24.76 -4.69 -6.16
C ILE A 440 -26.20 -4.22 -6.44
N VAL A 441 -26.56 -3.01 -6.02
CA VAL A 441 -27.87 -2.41 -6.32
C VAL A 441 -28.04 -2.20 -7.83
N GLY A 442 -26.99 -1.67 -8.51
CA GLY A 442 -27.01 -1.50 -9.98
C GLY A 442 -27.24 -2.82 -10.73
N ILE A 443 -26.52 -3.88 -10.32
CA ILE A 443 -26.71 -5.23 -10.91
C ILE A 443 -28.13 -5.75 -10.64
N ALA A 444 -28.68 -5.52 -9.45
CA ALA A 444 -30.04 -5.93 -9.11
C ALA A 444 -31.08 -5.21 -9.97
N LEU A 445 -30.91 -3.89 -10.16
CA LEU A 445 -31.77 -3.07 -11.01
C LEU A 445 -31.73 -3.49 -12.48
N ILE A 446 -30.53 -3.70 -13.02
CA ILE A 446 -30.36 -4.19 -14.40
C ILE A 446 -31.06 -5.54 -14.57
N GLY A 447 -30.87 -6.46 -13.61
CA GLY A 447 -31.52 -7.77 -13.62
C GLY A 447 -33.06 -7.68 -13.56
N TYR A 448 -33.59 -6.72 -12.80
CA TYR A 448 -35.03 -6.43 -12.74
C TYR A 448 -35.52 -5.88 -14.08
N LEU A 449 -34.88 -4.85 -14.62
CA LEU A 449 -35.27 -4.22 -15.88
C LEU A 449 -35.25 -5.20 -17.05
N THR A 450 -34.20 -6.02 -17.17
CA THR A 450 -34.12 -7.05 -18.24
C THR A 450 -35.22 -8.09 -18.11
N SER A 451 -35.57 -8.49 -16.87
CA SER A 451 -36.67 -9.44 -16.64
C SER A 451 -38.04 -8.81 -16.96
N TRP A 452 -38.23 -7.54 -16.66
CA TRP A 452 -39.45 -6.81 -16.94
C TRP A 452 -39.65 -6.61 -18.47
N LEU A 453 -38.61 -6.14 -19.17
CA LEU A 453 -38.64 -6.01 -20.64
C LEU A 453 -38.91 -7.36 -21.34
N GLY A 454 -38.26 -8.45 -20.86
CA GLY A 454 -38.50 -9.79 -21.42
C GLY A 454 -39.91 -10.32 -21.20
N LYS A 455 -40.63 -9.87 -20.17
CA LYS A 455 -42.07 -10.17 -19.97
C LYS A 455 -42.94 -9.40 -20.93
N GLN A 456 -42.67 -8.11 -21.15
CA GLN A 456 -43.41 -7.27 -22.07
C GLN A 456 -43.35 -7.79 -23.52
N VAL A 457 -42.16 -8.09 -24.01
CA VAL A 457 -41.95 -8.66 -25.35
C VAL A 457 -42.63 -10.02 -25.55
N ARG A 458 -42.84 -10.81 -24.46
CA ARG A 458 -43.64 -12.05 -24.53
C ARG A 458 -45.15 -11.84 -24.50
N HIS A 459 -45.64 -10.73 -24.00
CA HIS A 459 -47.08 -10.40 -24.00
C HIS A 459 -47.53 -9.82 -25.34
N GLU A 460 -46.63 -9.28 -26.14
CA GLU A 460 -46.89 -8.71 -27.46
C GLU A 460 -46.75 -9.75 -28.60
N ARG A 461 -46.33 -10.98 -28.30
CA ARG A 461 -46.32 -12.13 -29.22
C ARG A 461 -47.42 -13.14 -28.86
#